data_96a75d4787be4e3fa9feaa2dd2870c9d
#
_entry.id   96a75d4787be4e3fa9feaa2dd2870c9d
#
_cell.length_a   1.000
_cell.length_b   1.000
_cell.length_c   1.000
_cell.angle_alpha   90.00
_cell.angle_beta   90.00
_cell.angle_gamma   90.00
#
_symmetry.space_group_name_H-M   'P 1'
#
loop_
_entity.id
_entity.type
_entity.pdbx_description
1 polymer ?
#
loop_
_entity_poly.entity_id
_entity_poly.type
_entity_poly.pdbx_seq_one_letter_code
_entity_poly.pdbx_strand_id
1 'polypeptide(L)'
;MIFDKEDYKAFDPELWNDIDAEAERQQNNIELIASENVVSKAVMAAQGTLLTNKYAEGYPGKRYYGGTDVIDVVESLAIERAKELFGAKFANVQPHSGSQANAAVYMSLIQPGDTVMGMDLSAGGHLTHGAPVSFSGKTYNFVAYNVDKDTELLDYDAILAQAKEVQPKLIVAGASAYSRIIDFAKFREIADAVGAYLMVDMAHIAGLVASGHHPSPVPHAHVTTTTTHKTLRGPRGGLILTDDEAIAKKLNSAVFPGLQGGPLEHVIAAKAVALKEALDPAFKEYGENVIKNAAAMADVFNQHPDFRVISGGTNNHLFLVDVTKVVENGKVAQNVLEEVNITLNKNGIPYEQLSPFKTSGIRVGSPAITSRGMGEAESRKIAELMVQALENHDKPEVLERIRGEVKALTDAFPLY
;
A
#
# COMPACT_ATOMS: atom_id res chain seq x y z
N MET A 1 7.35 -39.49 4.48
CA MET A 1 6.00 -38.88 4.40
C MET A 1 5.33 -39.25 3.07
N ILE A 2 3.99 -39.21 2.98
CA ILE A 2 3.26 -39.66 1.77
C ILE A 2 3.61 -38.82 0.54
N PHE A 3 3.85 -37.51 0.72
CA PHE A 3 4.14 -36.54 -0.35
C PHE A 3 5.52 -35.88 -0.19
N ASP A 4 6.45 -36.57 0.52
CA ASP A 4 7.82 -36.08 0.66
C ASP A 4 8.59 -36.38 -0.63
N LYS A 5 8.61 -35.45 -1.53
CA LYS A 5 9.38 -35.52 -2.76
C LYS A 5 10.63 -34.65 -2.59
N GLU A 6 11.81 -35.26 -2.66
CA GLU A 6 13.08 -34.55 -2.59
C GLU A 6 13.21 -33.52 -3.71
N ASP A 7 12.74 -33.88 -4.90
CA ASP A 7 12.66 -32.98 -6.05
C ASP A 7 11.19 -32.59 -6.33
N TYR A 8 10.70 -31.60 -5.58
CA TYR A 8 9.34 -31.08 -5.74
C TYR A 8 9.15 -30.31 -7.06
N LYS A 9 10.21 -29.73 -7.65
CA LYS A 9 10.14 -29.06 -8.94
C LYS A 9 9.93 -30.06 -10.08
N ALA A 10 10.66 -31.18 -10.05
CA ALA A 10 10.45 -32.25 -11.03
C ALA A 10 9.12 -32.99 -10.82
N PHE A 11 8.56 -32.97 -9.62
CA PHE A 11 7.24 -33.56 -9.34
C PHE A 11 6.07 -32.74 -9.92
N ASP A 12 6.18 -31.40 -9.93
CA ASP A 12 5.17 -30.48 -10.48
C ASP A 12 5.85 -29.41 -11.34
N PRO A 13 6.38 -29.79 -12.51
CA PRO A 13 7.09 -28.85 -13.37
C PRO A 13 6.18 -27.78 -13.98
N GLU A 14 4.88 -28.04 -14.12
CA GLU A 14 3.91 -27.07 -14.65
C GLU A 14 3.87 -25.81 -13.74
N LEU A 15 3.65 -25.99 -12.44
CA LEU A 15 3.62 -24.87 -11.49
C LEU A 15 5.00 -24.20 -11.30
N TRP A 16 6.05 -25.01 -11.17
CA TRP A 16 7.37 -24.47 -10.87
C TRP A 16 8.02 -23.74 -12.03
N ASN A 17 7.72 -24.13 -13.29
CA ASN A 17 8.13 -23.36 -14.45
C ASN A 17 7.48 -21.97 -14.48
N ASP A 18 6.20 -21.86 -14.10
CA ASP A 18 5.53 -20.55 -14.03
C ASP A 18 6.07 -19.68 -12.88
N ILE A 19 6.42 -20.27 -11.73
CA ILE A 19 7.06 -19.54 -10.63
C ILE A 19 8.45 -19.03 -11.06
N ASP A 20 9.23 -19.86 -11.73
CA ASP A 20 10.54 -19.46 -12.23
C ASP A 20 10.42 -18.40 -13.34
N ALA A 21 9.41 -18.47 -14.21
CA ALA A 21 9.10 -17.45 -15.22
C ALA A 21 8.69 -16.11 -14.60
N GLU A 22 7.90 -16.11 -13.52
CA GLU A 22 7.56 -14.87 -12.77
C GLU A 22 8.79 -14.28 -12.10
N ALA A 23 9.69 -15.10 -11.56
CA ALA A 23 10.96 -14.62 -11.00
C ALA A 23 11.84 -13.93 -12.08
N GLU A 24 11.88 -14.51 -13.28
CA GLU A 24 12.56 -13.91 -14.44
C GLU A 24 11.90 -12.59 -14.87
N ARG A 25 10.57 -12.55 -14.94
CA ARG A 25 9.82 -11.33 -15.25
C ARG A 25 10.16 -10.22 -14.24
N GLN A 26 10.07 -10.48 -12.95
CA GLN A 26 10.40 -9.49 -11.90
C GLN A 26 11.85 -9.02 -12.03
N GLN A 27 12.79 -9.91 -12.31
CA GLN A 27 14.20 -9.53 -12.51
C GLN A 27 14.37 -8.58 -13.71
N ASN A 28 13.68 -8.81 -14.81
CA ASN A 28 13.86 -8.10 -16.08
C ASN A 28 12.98 -6.86 -16.24
N ASN A 29 12.04 -6.60 -15.32
CA ASN A 29 11.14 -5.45 -15.37
C ASN A 29 11.53 -4.38 -14.35
N ILE A 30 11.29 -3.13 -14.69
CA ILE A 30 11.26 -1.99 -13.75
C ILE A 30 9.87 -1.95 -13.13
N GLU A 31 9.77 -2.21 -11.82
CA GLU A 31 8.51 -2.22 -11.09
C GLU A 31 8.21 -0.83 -10.50
N LEU A 32 7.15 -0.19 -10.98
CA LEU A 32 6.70 1.14 -10.54
C LEU A 32 5.26 1.14 -10.00
N ILE A 33 4.65 -0.02 -9.77
CA ILE A 33 3.38 -0.09 -9.05
C ILE A 33 3.62 0.36 -7.61
N ALA A 34 3.02 1.48 -7.22
CA ALA A 34 3.28 2.16 -5.94
C ALA A 34 2.94 1.31 -4.69
N SER A 35 2.16 0.25 -4.87
CA SER A 35 1.75 -0.69 -3.81
C SER A 35 2.57 -1.98 -3.80
N GLU A 36 3.60 -2.09 -4.63
CA GLU A 36 4.51 -3.24 -4.68
C GLU A 36 5.89 -2.91 -4.12
N ASN A 37 6.59 -3.97 -3.69
CA ASN A 37 7.92 -3.86 -3.14
C ASN A 37 8.65 -5.21 -3.23
N VAL A 38 9.97 -5.18 -3.02
CA VAL A 38 10.83 -6.36 -2.99
C VAL A 38 11.14 -6.69 -1.53
N VAL A 39 10.61 -7.82 -1.05
CA VAL A 39 10.87 -8.28 0.32
C VAL A 39 12.26 -8.89 0.46
N SER A 40 12.79 -8.96 1.68
CA SER A 40 14.05 -9.64 1.96
C SER A 40 13.92 -11.17 1.84
N LYS A 41 15.07 -11.85 1.64
CA LYS A 41 15.14 -13.32 1.71
C LYS A 41 14.65 -13.85 3.05
N ALA A 42 14.86 -13.11 4.15
CA ALA A 42 14.42 -13.49 5.50
C ALA A 42 12.89 -13.48 5.61
N VAL A 43 12.21 -12.49 5.03
CA VAL A 43 10.74 -12.43 4.96
C VAL A 43 10.18 -13.63 4.18
N MET A 44 10.76 -13.95 3.01
CA MET A 44 10.35 -15.12 2.21
C MET A 44 10.59 -16.44 2.97
N ALA A 45 11.75 -16.58 3.61
CA ALA A 45 12.08 -17.78 4.38
C ALA A 45 11.11 -17.99 5.55
N ALA A 46 10.71 -16.91 6.24
CA ALA A 46 9.74 -17.02 7.35
C ALA A 46 8.36 -17.48 6.87
N GLN A 47 7.92 -17.05 5.70
CA GLN A 47 6.65 -17.49 5.12
C GLN A 47 6.64 -18.96 4.70
N GLY A 48 7.78 -19.50 4.29
CA GLY A 48 7.94 -20.93 3.90
C GLY A 48 8.20 -21.88 5.07
N THR A 49 7.93 -21.49 6.32
CA THR A 49 8.21 -22.33 7.49
C THR A 49 7.07 -23.28 7.85
N LEU A 50 7.39 -24.24 8.71
CA LEU A 50 6.45 -25.20 9.30
C LEU A 50 5.34 -24.55 10.16
N LEU A 51 5.42 -23.26 10.45
CA LEU A 51 4.38 -22.52 11.17
C LEU A 51 3.03 -22.53 10.42
N THR A 52 3.05 -22.75 9.11
CA THR A 52 1.84 -22.97 8.30
C THR A 52 1.00 -24.16 8.77
N ASN A 53 1.59 -25.14 9.47
CA ASN A 53 0.91 -26.34 9.94
C ASN A 53 0.06 -26.11 11.20
N LYS A 54 0.27 -24.97 11.91
CA LYS A 54 -0.30 -24.76 13.24
C LYS A 54 -1.60 -23.99 13.23
N TYR A 55 -2.64 -24.54 13.81
CA TYR A 55 -3.92 -23.88 14.08
C TYR A 55 -3.88 -23.18 15.46
N ALA A 56 -4.13 -21.86 15.51
CA ALA A 56 -3.95 -21.05 16.71
C ALA A 56 -5.05 -20.00 16.93
N GLU A 57 -6.33 -20.40 16.81
CA GLU A 57 -7.46 -19.51 17.09
C GLU A 57 -7.38 -18.90 18.49
N GLY A 58 -7.75 -17.63 18.60
CA GLY A 58 -7.58 -16.82 19.80
C GLY A 58 -6.35 -15.92 19.72
N TYR A 59 -5.80 -15.58 20.87
CA TYR A 59 -4.69 -14.64 21.01
C TYR A 59 -3.63 -15.23 21.96
N PRO A 60 -2.39 -14.73 21.99
CA PRO A 60 -1.36 -15.21 22.91
C PRO A 60 -1.86 -15.32 24.35
N GLY A 61 -1.64 -16.47 24.98
CA GLY A 61 -2.10 -16.79 26.32
C GLY A 61 -3.61 -17.09 26.46
N LYS A 62 -4.39 -16.96 25.38
CA LYS A 62 -5.85 -17.19 25.34
C LYS A 62 -6.25 -17.90 24.03
N ARG A 63 -5.65 -19.06 23.78
CA ARG A 63 -5.93 -19.87 22.58
C ARG A 63 -7.07 -20.87 22.84
N TYR A 64 -7.71 -21.25 21.75
CA TYR A 64 -8.74 -22.31 21.76
C TYR A 64 -8.14 -23.70 21.52
N TYR A 65 -6.86 -23.79 21.15
CA TYR A 65 -6.14 -25.02 20.82
C TYR A 65 -4.89 -25.17 21.66
N GLY A 66 -4.47 -26.44 21.92
CA GLY A 66 -3.21 -26.74 22.57
C GLY A 66 -2.01 -26.66 21.65
N GLY A 67 -0.81 -26.73 22.22
CA GLY A 67 0.46 -26.72 21.46
C GLY A 67 0.80 -25.36 20.88
N THR A 68 0.45 -24.28 21.55
CA THR A 68 0.59 -22.90 21.06
C THR A 68 1.69 -22.12 21.79
N ASP A 69 2.40 -22.69 22.73
CA ASP A 69 3.38 -21.98 23.58
C ASP A 69 4.44 -21.25 22.76
N VAL A 70 4.97 -21.90 21.70
CA VAL A 70 5.97 -21.31 20.80
C VAL A 70 5.31 -20.30 19.84
N ILE A 71 4.11 -20.59 19.37
CA ILE A 71 3.33 -19.68 18.52
C ILE A 71 3.02 -18.39 19.27
N ASP A 72 2.67 -18.44 20.53
CA ASP A 72 2.43 -17.28 21.36
C ASP A 72 3.66 -16.35 21.44
N VAL A 73 4.85 -16.92 21.48
CA VAL A 73 6.11 -16.16 21.45
C VAL A 73 6.28 -15.46 20.11
N VAL A 74 6.02 -16.15 18.99
CA VAL A 74 6.15 -15.59 17.63
C VAL A 74 5.17 -14.43 17.43
N GLU A 75 3.89 -14.64 17.76
CA GLU A 75 2.87 -13.60 17.59
C GLU A 75 3.09 -12.41 18.54
N SER A 76 3.46 -12.68 19.80
CA SER A 76 3.80 -11.62 20.76
C SER A 76 5.00 -10.79 20.28
N LEU A 77 6.00 -11.40 19.67
CA LEU A 77 7.14 -10.69 19.10
C LEU A 77 6.72 -9.75 17.96
N ALA A 78 5.82 -10.18 17.09
CA ALA A 78 5.27 -9.32 16.04
C ALA A 78 4.48 -8.16 16.63
N ILE A 79 3.64 -8.40 17.65
CA ILE A 79 2.87 -7.39 18.36
C ILE A 79 3.78 -6.32 18.98
N GLU A 80 4.79 -6.74 19.76
CA GLU A 80 5.69 -5.82 20.45
C GLU A 80 6.51 -4.98 19.45
N ARG A 81 7.01 -5.59 18.38
CA ARG A 81 7.71 -4.85 17.31
C ARG A 81 6.82 -3.84 16.59
N ALA A 82 5.55 -4.18 16.35
CA ALA A 82 4.60 -3.23 15.76
C ALA A 82 4.32 -2.05 16.70
N LYS A 83 4.15 -2.31 18.00
CA LYS A 83 3.98 -1.27 19.03
C LYS A 83 5.21 -0.36 19.12
N GLU A 84 6.40 -0.94 19.15
CA GLU A 84 7.67 -0.21 19.21
C GLU A 84 7.85 0.68 17.97
N LEU A 85 7.66 0.11 16.77
CA LEU A 85 7.87 0.79 15.49
C LEU A 85 6.97 2.00 15.31
N PHE A 86 5.70 1.89 15.67
CA PHE A 86 4.70 2.92 15.43
C PHE A 86 4.33 3.73 16.68
N GLY A 87 4.87 3.40 17.84
CA GLY A 87 4.58 4.07 19.10
C GLY A 87 3.16 3.84 19.61
N ALA A 88 2.52 2.72 19.24
CA ALA A 88 1.16 2.39 19.66
C ALA A 88 1.12 1.56 20.95
N LYS A 89 0.05 1.72 21.75
CA LYS A 89 -0.13 0.91 22.97
C LYS A 89 -0.62 -0.50 22.69
N PHE A 90 -1.45 -0.67 21.65
CA PHE A 90 -2.05 -1.94 21.26
C PHE A 90 -1.88 -2.18 19.77
N ALA A 91 -1.60 -3.43 19.41
CA ALA A 91 -1.48 -3.88 18.02
C ALA A 91 -2.17 -5.23 17.84
N ASN A 92 -2.86 -5.41 16.71
CA ASN A 92 -3.36 -6.70 16.25
C ASN A 92 -2.70 -7.04 14.91
N VAL A 93 -1.93 -8.14 14.88
CA VAL A 93 -1.14 -8.59 13.73
C VAL A 93 -1.82 -9.70 12.92
N GLN A 94 -3.02 -10.12 13.32
CA GLN A 94 -3.75 -11.23 12.69
C GLN A 94 -4.49 -10.90 11.39
N PRO A 95 -4.87 -9.66 11.04
CA PRO A 95 -5.57 -9.41 9.77
C PRO A 95 -4.80 -9.98 8.58
N HIS A 96 -5.49 -10.78 7.75
CA HIS A 96 -4.91 -11.42 6.57
C HIS A 96 -4.62 -10.40 5.45
N SER A 97 -5.31 -9.26 5.45
CA SER A 97 -5.15 -8.18 4.49
C SER A 97 -5.52 -6.82 5.10
N GLY A 98 -5.14 -5.72 4.41
CA GLY A 98 -5.62 -4.39 4.75
C GLY A 98 -7.14 -4.27 4.68
N SER A 99 -7.78 -4.91 3.71
CA SER A 99 -9.25 -4.91 3.59
C SER A 99 -9.93 -5.55 4.79
N GLN A 100 -9.39 -6.64 5.33
CA GLN A 100 -9.92 -7.27 6.54
C GLN A 100 -9.62 -6.45 7.80
N ALA A 101 -8.47 -5.78 7.86
CA ALA A 101 -8.19 -4.82 8.92
C ALA A 101 -9.21 -3.68 8.94
N ASN A 102 -9.52 -3.09 7.77
CA ASN A 102 -10.53 -2.05 7.63
C ASN A 102 -11.94 -2.57 7.99
N ALA A 103 -12.29 -3.76 7.54
CA ALA A 103 -13.57 -4.38 7.88
C ALA A 103 -13.73 -4.59 9.39
N ALA A 104 -12.67 -5.01 10.10
CA ALA A 104 -12.69 -5.16 11.55
C ALA A 104 -12.91 -3.82 12.25
N VAL A 105 -12.34 -2.72 11.76
CA VAL A 105 -12.57 -1.38 12.32
C VAL A 105 -14.03 -0.97 12.15
N TYR A 106 -14.58 -1.07 10.96
CA TYR A 106 -16.00 -0.74 10.72
C TYR A 106 -16.91 -1.59 11.61
N MET A 107 -16.72 -2.90 11.63
CA MET A 107 -17.52 -3.82 12.44
C MET A 107 -17.44 -3.53 13.94
N SER A 108 -16.31 -3.02 14.44
CA SER A 108 -16.08 -2.76 15.86
C SER A 108 -16.62 -1.43 16.34
N LEU A 109 -16.68 -0.41 15.47
CA LEU A 109 -16.95 0.98 15.87
C LEU A 109 -18.29 1.53 15.41
N ILE A 110 -18.87 0.98 14.35
CA ILE A 110 -20.11 1.48 13.74
C ILE A 110 -21.06 0.33 13.37
N GLN A 111 -22.30 0.68 13.00
CA GLN A 111 -23.33 -0.29 12.62
C GLN A 111 -23.58 -0.25 11.10
N PRO A 112 -24.05 -1.36 10.48
CA PRO A 112 -24.53 -1.33 9.10
C PRO A 112 -25.54 -0.19 8.87
N GLY A 113 -25.33 0.56 7.78
CA GLY A 113 -26.14 1.73 7.44
C GLY A 113 -25.69 3.05 8.08
N ASP A 114 -24.75 3.03 9.03
CA ASP A 114 -24.16 4.27 9.55
C ASP A 114 -23.46 5.07 8.45
N THR A 115 -23.48 6.40 8.59
CA THR A 115 -22.82 7.30 7.65
C THR A 115 -21.31 7.39 7.94
N VAL A 116 -20.52 7.23 6.90
CA VAL A 116 -19.04 7.30 6.94
C VAL A 116 -18.56 8.31 5.89
N MET A 117 -17.58 9.12 6.21
CA MET A 117 -16.87 9.93 5.22
C MET A 117 -15.55 9.27 4.87
N GLY A 118 -15.24 9.22 3.56
CA GLY A 118 -13.97 8.69 3.03
C GLY A 118 -13.54 9.46 1.79
N MET A 119 -12.25 9.37 1.44
CA MET A 119 -11.75 10.02 0.23
C MET A 119 -12.36 9.39 -1.02
N ASP A 120 -12.77 10.21 -1.99
CA ASP A 120 -13.25 9.76 -3.30
C ASP A 120 -12.21 8.87 -3.99
N LEU A 121 -12.68 7.83 -4.68
CA LEU A 121 -11.80 6.89 -5.37
C LEU A 121 -10.96 7.58 -6.46
N SER A 122 -11.55 8.54 -7.19
CA SER A 122 -10.86 9.31 -8.24
C SER A 122 -9.84 10.30 -7.66
N ALA A 123 -10.05 10.76 -6.42
CA ALA A 123 -9.10 11.62 -5.72
C ALA A 123 -7.97 10.85 -5.01
N GLY A 124 -8.02 9.52 -5.05
CA GLY A 124 -6.99 8.66 -4.48
C GLY A 124 -7.44 7.75 -3.33
N GLY A 125 -8.73 7.69 -2.99
CA GLY A 125 -9.27 6.80 -1.97
C GLY A 125 -9.05 5.31 -2.32
N HIS A 126 -9.11 4.45 -1.30
CA HIS A 126 -9.05 3.00 -1.49
C HIS A 126 -10.46 2.42 -1.73
N LEU A 127 -10.55 1.24 -2.37
CA LEU A 127 -11.83 0.55 -2.57
C LEU A 127 -12.62 0.34 -1.27
N THR A 128 -11.93 0.02 -0.17
CA THR A 128 -12.57 -0.17 1.15
C THR A 128 -12.90 1.15 1.86
N HIS A 129 -12.67 2.29 1.22
CA HIS A 129 -13.11 3.61 1.72
C HIS A 129 -14.45 4.05 1.09
N GLY A 130 -15.32 3.09 0.76
CA GLY A 130 -16.68 3.34 0.36
C GLY A 130 -17.02 3.13 -1.11
N ALA A 131 -16.12 2.52 -1.90
CA ALA A 131 -16.44 2.21 -3.29
C ALA A 131 -17.70 1.32 -3.37
N PRO A 132 -18.69 1.62 -4.26
CA PRO A 132 -19.96 0.90 -4.31
C PRO A 132 -19.85 -0.60 -4.55
N VAL A 133 -18.76 -1.03 -5.19
CA VAL A 133 -18.48 -2.46 -5.46
C VAL A 133 -17.84 -3.18 -4.27
N SER A 134 -17.27 -2.44 -3.31
CA SER A 134 -16.63 -2.97 -2.11
C SER A 134 -17.66 -3.30 -1.04
N PHE A 135 -17.28 -4.19 -0.10
CA PHE A 135 -18.10 -4.48 1.07
C PHE A 135 -18.46 -3.20 1.86
N SER A 136 -17.53 -2.24 1.94
CA SER A 136 -17.71 -1.00 2.69
C SER A 136 -18.86 -0.17 2.12
N GLY A 137 -18.86 0.09 0.81
CA GLY A 137 -19.95 0.82 0.14
C GLY A 137 -21.27 0.07 0.06
N LYS A 138 -21.26 -1.27 0.24
CA LYS A 138 -22.49 -2.07 0.29
C LYS A 138 -23.11 -2.14 1.68
N THR A 139 -22.32 -1.95 2.74
CA THR A 139 -22.75 -2.14 4.14
C THR A 139 -23.04 -0.80 4.81
N TYR A 140 -22.30 0.25 4.48
CA TYR A 140 -22.38 1.56 5.14
C TYR A 140 -22.77 2.64 4.14
N ASN A 141 -23.31 3.75 4.66
CA ASN A 141 -23.67 4.91 3.84
C ASN A 141 -22.44 5.83 3.71
N PHE A 142 -21.65 5.64 2.65
CA PHE A 142 -20.46 6.45 2.43
C PHE A 142 -20.78 7.75 1.70
N VAL A 143 -20.21 8.84 2.22
CA VAL A 143 -20.17 10.16 1.59
C VAL A 143 -18.72 10.50 1.30
N ALA A 144 -18.40 10.70 0.02
CA ALA A 144 -17.04 10.97 -0.40
C ALA A 144 -16.65 12.44 -0.17
N TYR A 145 -15.44 12.68 0.35
CA TYR A 145 -14.78 13.99 0.27
C TYR A 145 -13.74 13.97 -0.85
N ASN A 146 -13.48 15.13 -1.43
CA ASN A 146 -12.57 15.26 -2.56
C ASN A 146 -11.40 16.18 -2.22
N VAL A 147 -10.44 16.31 -3.14
CA VAL A 147 -9.42 17.36 -3.12
C VAL A 147 -9.99 18.65 -3.72
N ASP A 148 -9.36 19.75 -3.43
CA ASP A 148 -9.68 21.03 -4.10
C ASP A 148 -9.42 20.91 -5.62
N LYS A 149 -10.31 21.49 -6.42
CA LYS A 149 -10.29 21.30 -7.88
C LYS A 149 -9.11 21.99 -8.56
N ASP A 150 -8.67 23.10 -8.02
CA ASP A 150 -7.65 23.94 -8.66
C ASP A 150 -6.24 23.54 -8.19
N THR A 151 -6.11 23.23 -6.90
CA THR A 151 -4.83 22.86 -6.29
C THR A 151 -4.57 21.36 -6.26
N GLU A 152 -5.62 20.53 -6.38
CA GLU A 152 -5.57 19.07 -6.21
C GLU A 152 -5.06 18.62 -4.83
N LEU A 153 -5.21 19.50 -3.82
CA LEU A 153 -4.83 19.26 -2.43
C LEU A 153 -6.06 19.05 -1.54
N LEU A 154 -5.87 18.41 -0.39
CA LEU A 154 -6.91 18.30 0.64
C LEU A 154 -7.23 19.68 1.20
N ASP A 155 -8.48 20.10 1.09
CA ASP A 155 -9.02 21.29 1.73
C ASP A 155 -9.72 20.89 3.05
N TYR A 156 -9.02 21.05 4.16
CA TYR A 156 -9.52 20.65 5.48
C TYR A 156 -10.73 21.48 5.94
N ASP A 157 -10.83 22.73 5.52
CA ASP A 157 -11.98 23.59 5.86
C ASP A 157 -13.24 23.14 5.10
N ALA A 158 -13.09 22.78 3.84
CA ALA A 158 -14.19 22.19 3.04
C ALA A 158 -14.61 20.82 3.60
N ILE A 159 -13.66 19.98 3.99
CA ILE A 159 -13.95 18.68 4.63
C ILE A 159 -14.67 18.87 5.97
N LEU A 160 -14.26 19.85 6.79
CA LEU A 160 -14.96 20.19 8.05
C LEU A 160 -16.38 20.66 7.80
N ALA A 161 -16.59 21.53 6.80
CA ALA A 161 -17.92 22.00 6.45
C ALA A 161 -18.82 20.84 6.02
N GLN A 162 -18.33 19.96 5.16
CA GLN A 162 -19.03 18.75 4.75
C GLN A 162 -19.32 17.81 5.91
N ALA A 163 -18.35 17.59 6.82
CA ALA A 163 -18.55 16.74 7.99
C ALA A 163 -19.67 17.27 8.93
N LYS A 164 -19.75 18.59 9.09
CA LYS A 164 -20.84 19.24 9.89
C LYS A 164 -22.21 19.06 9.25
N GLU A 165 -22.28 19.04 7.92
CA GLU A 165 -23.54 18.79 7.19
C GLU A 165 -23.93 17.31 7.26
N VAL A 166 -22.97 16.40 7.01
CA VAL A 166 -23.20 14.96 6.87
C VAL A 166 -23.35 14.25 8.22
N GLN A 167 -22.73 14.76 9.29
CA GLN A 167 -22.72 14.16 10.64
C GLN A 167 -22.31 12.67 10.63
N PRO A 168 -21.12 12.32 10.09
CA PRO A 168 -20.71 10.92 10.00
C PRO A 168 -20.45 10.32 11.38
N LYS A 169 -20.55 9.00 11.50
CA LYS A 169 -20.13 8.24 12.69
C LYS A 169 -18.63 7.93 12.67
N LEU A 170 -18.04 7.88 11.48
CA LEU A 170 -16.63 7.58 11.27
C LEU A 170 -16.11 8.38 10.06
N ILE A 171 -14.91 8.91 10.18
CA ILE A 171 -14.16 9.53 9.08
C ILE A 171 -12.95 8.64 8.80
N VAL A 172 -12.74 8.30 7.53
CA VAL A 172 -11.59 7.54 7.06
C VAL A 172 -10.62 8.50 6.36
N ALA A 173 -9.42 8.63 6.89
CA ALA A 173 -8.32 9.33 6.25
C ALA A 173 -7.29 8.33 5.72
N GLY A 174 -6.47 8.76 4.77
CA GLY A 174 -5.50 7.92 4.07
C GLY A 174 -5.89 7.71 2.61
N ALA A 175 -4.91 7.40 1.79
CA ALA A 175 -5.07 7.33 0.35
C ALA A 175 -4.17 6.29 -0.30
N SER A 176 -4.61 5.78 -1.46
CA SER A 176 -3.85 4.89 -2.34
C SER A 176 -3.14 5.63 -3.48
N ALA A 177 -3.57 6.86 -3.78
CA ALA A 177 -3.08 7.63 -4.94
C ALA A 177 -3.08 9.15 -4.66
N TYR A 178 -2.67 9.56 -3.49
CA TYR A 178 -2.47 10.96 -3.12
C TYR A 178 -0.98 11.22 -2.86
N SER A 179 -0.39 12.16 -3.57
CA SER A 179 1.05 12.37 -3.61
C SER A 179 1.58 13.38 -2.57
N ARG A 180 0.72 13.94 -1.73
CA ARG A 180 1.09 14.97 -0.76
C ARG A 180 0.98 14.49 0.68
N ILE A 181 1.53 15.26 1.60
CA ILE A 181 1.43 15.00 3.04
C ILE A 181 -0.03 15.13 3.48
N ILE A 182 -0.47 14.22 4.34
CA ILE A 182 -1.79 14.25 4.99
C ILE A 182 -1.59 14.73 6.44
N ASP A 183 -2.33 15.77 6.83
CA ASP A 183 -2.35 16.27 8.20
C ASP A 183 -3.41 15.53 9.02
N PHE A 184 -2.96 14.56 9.79
CA PHE A 184 -3.85 13.74 10.62
C PHE A 184 -4.36 14.49 11.86
N ALA A 185 -3.64 15.51 12.33
CA ALA A 185 -4.11 16.36 13.43
C ALA A 185 -5.36 17.15 13.00
N LYS A 186 -5.36 17.70 11.78
CA LYS A 186 -6.55 18.37 11.22
C LYS A 186 -7.72 17.41 11.01
N PHE A 187 -7.47 16.18 10.55
CA PHE A 187 -8.54 15.16 10.48
C PHE A 187 -9.11 14.83 11.87
N ARG A 188 -8.25 14.81 12.91
CA ARG A 188 -8.72 14.61 14.29
C ARG A 188 -9.59 15.76 14.76
N GLU A 189 -9.21 17.00 14.51
CA GLU A 189 -10.03 18.18 14.83
C GLU A 189 -11.39 18.11 14.12
N ILE A 190 -11.43 17.70 12.85
CA ILE A 190 -12.68 17.52 12.09
C ILE A 190 -13.55 16.44 12.73
N ALA A 191 -12.98 15.30 13.08
CA ALA A 191 -13.70 14.19 13.68
C ALA A 191 -14.29 14.58 15.04
N ASP A 192 -13.50 15.25 15.89
CA ASP A 192 -13.93 15.73 17.21
C ASP A 192 -15.05 16.77 17.09
N ALA A 193 -15.00 17.66 16.09
CA ALA A 193 -16.02 18.69 15.85
C ALA A 193 -17.41 18.14 15.55
N VAL A 194 -17.52 16.89 15.09
CA VAL A 194 -18.79 16.21 14.76
C VAL A 194 -19.04 14.96 15.61
N GLY A 195 -18.17 14.66 16.57
CA GLY A 195 -18.29 13.49 17.44
C GLY A 195 -18.12 12.15 16.70
N ALA A 196 -17.35 12.13 15.61
CA ALA A 196 -17.06 10.95 14.83
C ALA A 196 -15.79 10.24 15.32
N TYR A 197 -15.67 8.93 15.05
CA TYR A 197 -14.39 8.26 15.12
C TYR A 197 -13.51 8.67 13.95
N LEU A 198 -12.18 8.77 14.17
CA LEU A 198 -11.18 8.89 13.12
C LEU A 198 -10.47 7.55 12.95
N MET A 199 -10.61 6.96 11.78
CA MET A 199 -9.80 5.85 11.30
C MET A 199 -8.78 6.39 10.28
N VAL A 200 -7.52 5.99 10.41
CA VAL A 200 -6.51 6.28 9.40
C VAL A 200 -6.01 4.98 8.79
N ASP A 201 -6.17 4.83 7.49
CA ASP A 201 -5.53 3.78 6.70
C ASP A 201 -4.21 4.31 6.13
N MET A 202 -3.09 3.96 6.78
CA MET A 202 -1.77 4.40 6.36
C MET A 202 -1.05 3.39 5.44
N ALA A 203 -1.78 2.45 4.84
CA ALA A 203 -1.19 1.33 4.11
C ALA A 203 -0.13 1.76 3.08
N HIS A 204 -0.38 2.79 2.30
CA HIS A 204 0.56 3.26 1.29
C HIS A 204 1.81 3.94 1.88
N ILE A 205 1.66 4.61 3.00
CA ILE A 205 2.73 5.43 3.61
C ILE A 205 3.34 4.81 4.86
N ALA A 206 2.95 3.59 5.25
CA ALA A 206 3.37 2.98 6.51
C ALA A 206 4.90 2.88 6.66
N GLY A 207 5.62 2.60 5.59
CA GLY A 207 7.09 2.60 5.60
C GLY A 207 7.67 4.00 5.79
N LEU A 208 7.01 5.04 5.26
CA LEU A 208 7.45 6.43 5.44
C LEU A 208 7.13 6.94 6.85
N VAL A 209 6.01 6.51 7.44
CA VAL A 209 5.69 6.75 8.84
C VAL A 209 6.71 6.07 9.76
N ALA A 210 7.01 4.79 9.51
CA ALA A 210 7.98 4.01 10.27
C ALA A 210 9.40 4.62 10.22
N SER A 211 9.80 5.17 9.07
CA SER A 211 11.10 5.81 8.87
C SER A 211 11.14 7.29 9.31
N GLY A 212 10.01 7.86 9.76
CA GLY A 212 9.91 9.25 10.21
C GLY A 212 9.83 10.29 9.08
N HIS A 213 9.56 9.87 7.84
CA HIS A 213 9.48 10.77 6.67
C HIS A 213 8.04 11.19 6.32
N HIS A 214 7.03 10.70 7.03
CA HIS A 214 5.65 11.16 6.98
C HIS A 214 5.13 11.27 8.41
N PRO A 215 4.29 12.28 8.75
CA PRO A 215 3.65 12.36 10.06
C PRO A 215 2.93 11.07 10.45
N SER A 216 3.07 10.66 11.70
CA SER A 216 2.38 9.48 12.22
C SER A 216 0.91 9.77 12.49
N PRO A 217 -0.03 8.92 12.05
CA PRO A 217 -1.43 9.03 12.42
C PRO A 217 -1.73 8.54 13.85
N VAL A 218 -0.87 7.68 14.42
CA VAL A 218 -1.14 6.98 15.69
C VAL A 218 -1.51 7.91 16.84
N PRO A 219 -0.84 9.07 17.07
CA PRO A 219 -1.22 10.00 18.14
C PRO A 219 -2.57 10.69 17.92
N HIS A 220 -3.12 10.66 16.70
CA HIS A 220 -4.30 11.43 16.33
C HIS A 220 -5.52 10.53 16.05
N ALA A 221 -5.32 9.37 15.45
CA ALA A 221 -6.40 8.46 15.08
C ALA A 221 -6.93 7.68 16.29
N HIS A 222 -8.22 7.37 16.30
CA HIS A 222 -8.79 6.39 17.23
C HIS A 222 -8.30 4.98 16.88
N VAL A 223 -8.20 4.70 15.57
CA VAL A 223 -7.64 3.45 15.04
C VAL A 223 -6.82 3.75 13.80
N THR A 224 -5.64 3.14 13.73
CA THR A 224 -4.80 3.15 12.54
C THR A 224 -4.73 1.75 11.95
N THR A 225 -5.01 1.61 10.66
CA THR A 225 -4.81 0.37 9.91
C THR A 225 -3.68 0.51 8.91
N THR A 226 -3.08 -0.59 8.55
CA THR A 226 -2.11 -0.65 7.45
C THR A 226 -2.05 -2.03 6.82
N THR A 227 -1.50 -2.09 5.61
CA THR A 227 -0.91 -3.30 5.05
C THR A 227 0.55 -3.40 5.46
N THR A 228 1.13 -4.61 5.34
CA THR A 228 2.53 -4.83 5.69
C THR A 228 3.46 -4.92 4.47
N HIS A 229 2.93 -4.93 3.24
CA HIS A 229 3.65 -5.30 2.01
C HIS A 229 3.92 -4.18 1.00
N LYS A 230 3.59 -2.91 1.33
CA LYS A 230 3.83 -1.76 0.43
C LYS A 230 5.14 -1.06 0.80
N THR A 231 5.10 0.21 1.17
CA THR A 231 6.31 0.92 1.63
C THR A 231 6.95 0.28 2.87
N LEU A 232 6.18 -0.45 3.69
CA LEU A 232 6.71 -1.17 4.86
C LEU A 232 7.55 -2.41 4.49
N ARG A 233 7.50 -2.87 3.23
CA ARG A 233 8.39 -3.90 2.67
C ARG A 233 8.31 -5.27 3.35
N GLY A 234 7.14 -5.63 3.90
CA GLY A 234 6.90 -6.91 4.56
C GLY A 234 6.08 -7.90 3.71
N PRO A 235 5.64 -9.00 4.33
CA PRO A 235 4.76 -9.97 3.69
C PRO A 235 3.38 -9.36 3.44
N ARG A 236 2.61 -9.94 2.52
CA ARG A 236 1.22 -9.54 2.31
C ARG A 236 0.39 -9.84 3.55
N GLY A 237 -0.23 -8.81 4.11
CA GLY A 237 -1.02 -8.91 5.34
C GLY A 237 -1.53 -7.54 5.78
N GLY A 238 -2.27 -7.52 6.89
CA GLY A 238 -2.78 -6.31 7.55
C GLY A 238 -2.29 -6.19 8.99
N LEU A 239 -2.47 -4.99 9.55
CA LEU A 239 -2.11 -4.63 10.92
C LEU A 239 -3.09 -3.56 11.40
N ILE A 240 -3.49 -3.62 12.67
CA ILE A 240 -4.34 -2.63 13.33
C ILE A 240 -3.63 -2.12 14.59
N LEU A 241 -3.64 -0.81 14.78
CA LEU A 241 -3.03 -0.12 15.90
C LEU A 241 -4.05 0.79 16.59
N THR A 242 -3.98 0.91 17.91
CA THR A 242 -4.77 1.87 18.69
C THR A 242 -4.10 2.14 20.04
N ASP A 243 -4.39 3.29 20.62
CA ASP A 243 -3.97 3.66 21.98
C ASP A 243 -5.07 3.45 23.02
N ASP A 244 -6.27 3.10 22.59
CA ASP A 244 -7.46 2.89 23.44
C ASP A 244 -7.68 1.40 23.72
N GLU A 245 -7.63 1.01 25.00
CA GLU A 245 -7.80 -0.38 25.43
C GLU A 245 -9.21 -0.93 25.15
N ALA A 246 -10.23 -0.09 25.29
CA ALA A 246 -11.61 -0.52 25.04
C ALA A 246 -11.86 -0.76 23.55
N ILE A 247 -11.26 0.09 22.69
CA ILE A 247 -11.27 -0.10 21.24
C ILE A 247 -10.45 -1.35 20.86
N ALA A 248 -9.26 -1.56 21.45
CA ALA A 248 -8.43 -2.73 21.19
C ALA A 248 -9.18 -4.04 21.46
N LYS A 249 -9.95 -4.10 22.56
CA LYS A 249 -10.78 -5.28 22.88
C LYS A 249 -11.87 -5.54 21.82
N LYS A 250 -12.53 -4.48 21.34
CA LYS A 250 -13.54 -4.59 20.27
C LYS A 250 -12.91 -5.04 18.97
N LEU A 251 -11.77 -4.45 18.59
CA LEU A 251 -11.01 -4.80 17.39
C LEU A 251 -10.56 -6.27 17.41
N ASN A 252 -10.02 -6.74 18.52
CA ASN A 252 -9.63 -8.14 18.68
C ASN A 252 -10.84 -9.09 18.49
N SER A 253 -11.99 -8.75 19.06
CA SER A 253 -13.22 -9.52 18.87
C SER A 253 -13.74 -9.47 17.42
N ALA A 254 -13.60 -8.33 16.76
CA ALA A 254 -14.00 -8.16 15.36
C ALA A 254 -13.09 -8.94 14.40
N VAL A 255 -11.79 -9.00 14.68
CA VAL A 255 -10.85 -9.84 13.91
C VAL A 255 -11.13 -11.31 14.16
N PHE A 256 -11.07 -11.76 15.41
CA PHE A 256 -11.37 -13.13 15.80
C PHE A 256 -12.32 -13.13 17.03
N PRO A 257 -13.45 -13.81 16.96
CA PRO A 257 -13.96 -14.67 15.87
C PRO A 257 -14.82 -13.93 14.81
N GLY A 258 -14.84 -12.59 14.80
CA GLY A 258 -15.80 -11.83 14.01
C GLY A 258 -15.64 -12.01 12.49
N LEU A 259 -14.43 -11.90 11.96
CA LEU A 259 -14.16 -11.94 10.52
C LEU A 259 -13.25 -13.10 10.10
N GLN A 260 -12.41 -13.59 10.99
CA GLN A 260 -11.40 -14.60 10.71
C GLN A 260 -11.51 -15.77 11.70
N GLY A 261 -10.95 -16.93 11.28
CA GLY A 261 -10.68 -18.09 12.12
C GLY A 261 -9.20 -18.15 12.51
N GLY A 262 -8.53 -19.28 12.21
CA GLY A 262 -7.12 -19.46 12.53
C GLY A 262 -6.20 -18.42 11.86
N PRO A 263 -5.31 -17.78 12.61
CA PRO A 263 -4.36 -16.82 12.07
C PRO A 263 -3.31 -17.52 11.19
N LEU A 264 -2.70 -16.76 10.26
CA LEU A 264 -1.63 -17.25 9.39
C LEU A 264 -0.29 -17.05 10.09
N GLU A 265 0.11 -17.99 10.94
CA GLU A 265 1.28 -17.84 11.82
C GLU A 265 2.61 -17.71 11.05
N HIS A 266 2.74 -18.36 9.90
CA HIS A 266 3.88 -18.20 9.00
C HIS A 266 3.95 -16.77 8.41
N VAL A 267 2.81 -16.13 8.14
CA VAL A 267 2.77 -14.73 7.71
C VAL A 267 3.05 -13.79 8.89
N ILE A 268 2.55 -14.11 10.09
CA ILE A 268 2.83 -13.32 11.30
C ILE A 268 4.33 -13.36 11.64
N ALA A 269 4.97 -14.52 11.50
CA ALA A 269 6.43 -14.63 11.62
C ALA A 269 7.16 -13.74 10.61
N ALA A 270 6.72 -13.73 9.36
CA ALA A 270 7.28 -12.86 8.33
C ALA A 270 7.02 -11.36 8.62
N LYS A 271 5.86 -11.00 9.20
CA LYS A 271 5.61 -9.64 9.72
C LYS A 271 6.61 -9.29 10.83
N ALA A 272 6.88 -10.22 11.75
CA ALA A 272 7.86 -10.00 12.82
C ALA A 272 9.28 -9.74 12.26
N VAL A 273 9.66 -10.42 11.17
CA VAL A 273 10.93 -10.16 10.47
C VAL A 273 10.92 -8.74 9.86
N ALA A 274 9.90 -8.41 9.08
CA ALA A 274 9.81 -7.12 8.40
C ALA A 274 9.76 -5.94 9.39
N LEU A 275 9.04 -6.08 10.50
CA LEU A 275 9.00 -5.06 11.55
C LEU A 275 10.38 -4.89 12.23
N LYS A 276 11.15 -5.96 12.36
CA LYS A 276 12.53 -5.87 12.85
C LYS A 276 13.44 -5.15 11.86
N GLU A 277 13.29 -5.43 10.57
CA GLU A 277 14.01 -4.70 9.51
C GLU A 277 13.64 -3.20 9.51
N ALA A 278 12.36 -2.89 9.72
CA ALA A 278 11.89 -1.51 9.78
C ALA A 278 12.36 -0.73 11.04
N LEU A 279 12.72 -1.43 12.11
CA LEU A 279 13.35 -0.85 13.31
C LEU A 279 14.87 -0.61 13.13
N ASP A 280 15.48 -1.14 12.07
CA ASP A 280 16.88 -0.92 11.77
C ASP A 280 17.12 0.51 11.25
N PRO A 281 18.19 1.22 11.67
CA PRO A 281 18.53 2.55 11.17
C PRO A 281 18.62 2.66 9.65
N ALA A 282 19.02 1.61 8.94
CA ALA A 282 19.07 1.57 7.48
C ALA A 282 17.69 1.76 6.82
N PHE A 283 16.60 1.43 7.53
CA PHE A 283 15.24 1.65 7.03
C PHE A 283 14.88 3.14 6.91
N LYS A 284 15.53 3.98 7.71
CA LYS A 284 15.37 5.44 7.60
C LYS A 284 15.95 5.96 6.28
N GLU A 285 17.13 5.48 5.90
CA GLU A 285 17.74 5.82 4.62
C GLU A 285 16.92 5.31 3.44
N TYR A 286 16.38 4.09 3.53
CA TYR A 286 15.44 3.57 2.54
C TYR A 286 14.22 4.50 2.36
N GLY A 287 13.57 4.94 3.44
CA GLY A 287 12.43 5.84 3.38
C GLY A 287 12.76 7.20 2.74
N GLU A 288 13.93 7.77 3.04
CA GLU A 288 14.43 8.99 2.42
C GLU A 288 14.64 8.82 0.92
N ASN A 289 15.30 7.73 0.51
CA ASN A 289 15.58 7.44 -0.89
C ASN A 289 14.29 7.15 -1.69
N VAL A 290 13.28 6.53 -1.08
CA VAL A 290 11.96 6.35 -1.70
C VAL A 290 11.36 7.70 -2.12
N ILE A 291 11.39 8.70 -1.25
CA ILE A 291 10.86 10.04 -1.55
C ILE A 291 11.70 10.75 -2.61
N LYS A 292 13.04 10.72 -2.48
CA LYS A 292 13.95 11.33 -3.46
C LYS A 292 13.76 10.75 -4.86
N ASN A 293 13.65 9.43 -4.95
CA ASN A 293 13.44 8.73 -6.21
C ASN A 293 12.09 9.09 -6.86
N ALA A 294 11.01 9.15 -6.08
CA ALA A 294 9.72 9.58 -6.57
C ALA A 294 9.74 11.03 -7.07
N ALA A 295 10.35 11.94 -6.31
CA ALA A 295 10.49 13.34 -6.69
C ALA A 295 11.34 13.51 -7.96
N ALA A 296 12.46 12.76 -8.07
CA ALA A 296 13.33 12.80 -9.24
C ALA A 296 12.61 12.37 -10.53
N MET A 297 11.75 11.34 -10.45
CA MET A 297 10.91 10.93 -11.58
C MET A 297 9.82 11.97 -11.90
N ALA A 298 9.14 12.50 -10.88
CA ALA A 298 8.11 13.53 -11.07
C ALA A 298 8.66 14.81 -11.71
N ASP A 299 9.88 15.21 -11.37
CA ASP A 299 10.56 16.37 -11.97
C ASP A 299 10.76 16.23 -13.48
N VAL A 300 11.09 15.03 -13.97
CA VAL A 300 11.23 14.78 -15.41
C VAL A 300 9.92 15.03 -16.14
N PHE A 301 8.82 14.52 -15.62
CA PHE A 301 7.49 14.76 -16.19
C PHE A 301 7.06 16.22 -16.08
N ASN A 302 7.36 16.92 -14.98
CA ASN A 302 7.04 18.34 -14.82
C ASN A 302 7.80 19.26 -15.79
N GLN A 303 8.98 18.86 -16.24
CA GLN A 303 9.76 19.63 -17.22
C GLN A 303 9.25 19.46 -18.65
N HIS A 304 8.38 18.46 -18.89
CA HIS A 304 7.84 18.17 -20.21
C HIS A 304 6.46 18.86 -20.39
N PRO A 305 6.25 19.67 -21.47
CA PRO A 305 5.07 20.52 -21.62
C PRO A 305 3.75 19.76 -21.84
N ASP A 306 3.84 18.51 -22.29
CA ASP A 306 2.67 17.69 -22.65
C ASP A 306 2.24 16.70 -21.59
N PHE A 307 3.00 16.60 -20.48
CA PHE A 307 2.58 15.85 -19.31
C PHE A 307 2.20 16.79 -18.18
N ARG A 308 1.22 16.38 -17.37
CA ARG A 308 0.81 17.11 -16.19
C ARG A 308 0.89 16.21 -14.95
N VAL A 309 1.81 16.54 -14.06
CA VAL A 309 1.90 15.88 -12.75
C VAL A 309 0.82 16.43 -11.83
N ILE A 310 -0.04 15.56 -11.32
CA ILE A 310 -1.15 15.93 -10.44
C ILE A 310 -0.60 16.56 -9.14
N SER A 311 -1.23 17.64 -8.70
CA SER A 311 -0.79 18.51 -7.60
C SER A 311 0.63 19.09 -7.75
N GLY A 312 1.20 19.06 -8.95
CA GLY A 312 2.50 19.63 -9.28
C GLY A 312 3.71 18.88 -8.73
N GLY A 313 3.57 17.63 -8.21
CA GLY A 313 4.69 16.84 -7.74
C GLY A 313 4.35 15.89 -6.59
N THR A 314 5.35 15.49 -5.80
CA THR A 314 5.16 14.55 -4.70
C THR A 314 5.99 14.89 -3.46
N ASN A 315 5.47 14.51 -2.29
CA ASN A 315 6.16 14.51 -1.00
C ASN A 315 6.25 13.11 -0.38
N ASN A 316 5.91 12.07 -1.15
CA ASN A 316 5.93 10.69 -0.67
C ASN A 316 6.48 9.72 -1.75
N HIS A 317 6.02 8.49 -1.76
CA HIS A 317 6.54 7.39 -2.59
C HIS A 317 5.92 7.28 -3.98
N LEU A 318 4.95 8.12 -4.33
CA LEU A 318 4.22 8.03 -5.59
C LEU A 318 3.87 9.41 -6.17
N PHE A 319 3.55 9.43 -7.44
CA PHE A 319 2.90 10.55 -8.10
C PHE A 319 1.97 10.07 -9.21
N LEU A 320 1.08 10.94 -9.64
CA LEU A 320 0.15 10.71 -10.74
C LEU A 320 0.50 11.62 -11.91
N VAL A 321 0.35 11.12 -13.12
CA VAL A 321 0.58 11.87 -14.35
C VAL A 321 -0.65 11.76 -15.25
N ASP A 322 -1.21 12.88 -15.66
CA ASP A 322 -2.16 12.96 -16.78
C ASP A 322 -1.39 12.82 -18.09
N VAL A 323 -1.72 11.79 -18.86
CA VAL A 323 -1.02 11.42 -20.11
C VAL A 323 -1.84 11.72 -21.37
N THR A 324 -3.02 12.30 -21.23
CA THR A 324 -4.02 12.43 -22.31
C THR A 324 -3.62 13.36 -23.46
N LYS A 325 -2.61 14.20 -23.26
CA LYS A 325 -2.05 15.01 -24.36
C LYS A 325 -1.08 14.24 -25.26
N VAL A 326 -0.53 13.14 -24.79
CA VAL A 326 0.50 12.37 -25.50
C VAL A 326 -0.06 11.06 -26.03
N VAL A 327 -0.87 10.37 -25.24
CA VAL A 327 -1.56 9.14 -25.64
C VAL A 327 -3.05 9.23 -25.32
N GLU A 328 -3.86 8.38 -25.94
CA GLU A 328 -5.34 8.46 -25.83
C GLU A 328 -5.86 8.41 -24.38
N ASN A 329 -5.23 7.60 -23.51
CA ASN A 329 -5.64 7.39 -22.12
C ASN A 329 -4.59 6.61 -21.31
N GLY A 330 -4.81 6.50 -20.00
CA GLY A 330 -3.93 5.77 -19.09
C GLY A 330 -3.77 4.28 -19.41
N LYS A 331 -4.81 3.63 -20.00
CA LYS A 331 -4.69 2.22 -20.40
C LYS A 331 -3.71 2.04 -21.56
N VAL A 332 -3.71 2.95 -22.52
CA VAL A 332 -2.75 2.94 -23.64
C VAL A 332 -1.34 3.16 -23.08
N ALA A 333 -1.15 4.17 -22.19
CA ALA A 333 0.13 4.42 -21.55
C ALA A 333 0.66 3.20 -20.79
N GLN A 334 -0.20 2.55 -19.98
CA GLN A 334 0.17 1.32 -19.27
C GLN A 334 0.66 0.22 -20.23
N ASN A 335 -0.06 -0.01 -21.34
CA ASN A 335 0.30 -1.05 -22.29
C ASN A 335 1.64 -0.76 -23.00
N VAL A 336 1.85 0.50 -23.44
CA VAL A 336 3.12 0.93 -24.08
C VAL A 336 4.31 0.74 -23.15
N LEU A 337 4.17 1.10 -21.88
CA LEU A 337 5.24 0.93 -20.89
C LEU A 337 5.51 -0.54 -20.57
N GLU A 338 4.47 -1.37 -20.52
CA GLU A 338 4.63 -2.82 -20.37
C GLU A 338 5.42 -3.44 -21.53
N GLU A 339 5.24 -2.97 -22.77
CA GLU A 339 6.00 -3.42 -23.94
C GLU A 339 7.50 -3.18 -23.82
N VAL A 340 7.91 -2.19 -23.03
CA VAL A 340 9.33 -1.88 -22.78
C VAL A 340 9.81 -2.35 -21.41
N ASN A 341 9.08 -3.27 -20.77
CA ASN A 341 9.38 -3.85 -19.46
C ASN A 341 9.40 -2.81 -18.31
N ILE A 342 8.52 -1.81 -18.37
CA ILE A 342 8.25 -0.88 -17.27
C ILE A 342 6.80 -1.13 -16.81
N THR A 343 6.66 -1.68 -15.62
CA THR A 343 5.37 -2.10 -15.05
C THR A 343 4.82 -1.02 -14.11
N LEU A 344 3.61 -0.54 -14.42
CA LEU A 344 2.84 0.39 -13.58
C LEU A 344 1.35 0.18 -13.81
N ASN A 345 0.50 0.96 -13.14
CA ASN A 345 -0.94 0.89 -13.38
C ASN A 345 -1.51 2.21 -13.92
N LYS A 346 -2.49 2.08 -14.82
CA LYS A 346 -3.39 3.19 -15.14
C LYS A 346 -4.11 3.64 -13.87
N ASN A 347 -4.39 4.92 -13.74
CA ASN A 347 -5.04 5.47 -12.56
C ASN A 347 -5.96 6.64 -12.94
N GLY A 348 -7.12 6.73 -12.30
CA GLY A 348 -7.92 7.94 -12.35
C GLY A 348 -7.17 9.13 -11.76
N ILE A 349 -7.48 10.30 -12.24
CA ILE A 349 -7.00 11.58 -11.68
C ILE A 349 -8.16 12.29 -10.98
N PRO A 350 -7.93 13.27 -10.10
CA PRO A 350 -9.01 14.03 -9.49
C PRO A 350 -9.99 14.57 -10.54
N TYR A 351 -11.30 14.42 -10.27
CA TYR A 351 -12.38 14.81 -11.20
C TYR A 351 -12.35 14.07 -12.55
N GLU A 352 -11.93 12.82 -12.53
CA GLU A 352 -11.82 11.93 -13.71
C GLU A 352 -13.07 11.94 -14.59
N GLN A 353 -12.86 12.12 -15.91
CA GLN A 353 -13.94 12.15 -16.90
C GLN A 353 -14.05 10.86 -17.71
N LEU A 354 -12.99 10.06 -17.72
CA LEU A 354 -12.97 8.79 -18.42
C LEU A 354 -13.49 7.66 -17.55
N SER A 355 -13.86 6.55 -18.17
CA SER A 355 -14.29 5.36 -17.44
C SER A 355 -13.12 4.74 -16.62
N PRO A 356 -13.40 4.00 -15.54
CA PRO A 356 -12.37 3.29 -14.77
C PRO A 356 -11.52 2.29 -15.57
N PHE A 357 -12.00 1.87 -16.74
CA PHE A 357 -11.27 0.96 -17.63
C PHE A 357 -10.23 1.67 -18.52
N LYS A 358 -10.38 2.98 -18.74
CA LYS A 358 -9.48 3.81 -19.55
C LYS A 358 -8.60 4.70 -18.68
N THR A 359 -9.20 5.53 -17.83
CA THR A 359 -8.58 6.56 -16.98
C THR A 359 -7.75 7.60 -17.75
N SER A 360 -7.54 8.78 -17.17
CA SER A 360 -6.73 9.83 -17.80
C SER A 360 -5.25 9.75 -17.43
N GLY A 361 -4.92 9.02 -16.37
CA GLY A 361 -3.58 9.02 -15.83
C GLY A 361 -2.94 7.64 -15.61
N ILE A 362 -1.69 7.72 -15.21
CA ILE A 362 -0.89 6.63 -14.69
C ILE A 362 -0.43 6.96 -13.27
N ARG A 363 -0.24 5.93 -12.42
CA ARG A 363 0.37 6.05 -11.09
C ARG A 363 1.77 5.44 -11.12
N VAL A 364 2.75 6.22 -10.67
CA VAL A 364 4.17 5.86 -10.64
C VAL A 364 4.64 5.83 -9.19
N GLY A 365 5.29 4.76 -8.77
CA GLY A 365 5.82 4.59 -7.42
C GLY A 365 7.29 4.18 -7.42
N SER A 366 8.00 4.53 -6.37
CA SER A 366 9.45 4.32 -6.21
C SER A 366 9.87 3.20 -5.24
N PRO A 367 9.00 2.58 -4.41
CA PRO A 367 9.48 1.66 -3.37
C PRO A 367 10.27 0.46 -3.90
N ALA A 368 9.78 -0.19 -4.96
CA ALA A 368 10.41 -1.40 -5.51
C ALA A 368 11.79 -1.11 -6.12
N ILE A 369 11.93 -0.04 -6.90
CA ILE A 369 13.22 0.35 -7.49
C ILE A 369 14.22 0.79 -6.41
N THR A 370 13.75 1.45 -5.34
CA THR A 370 14.59 1.84 -4.21
C THR A 370 15.08 0.59 -3.45
N SER A 371 14.20 -0.38 -3.20
CA SER A 371 14.59 -1.67 -2.59
C SER A 371 15.57 -2.45 -3.44
N ARG A 372 15.53 -2.26 -4.76
CA ARG A 372 16.45 -2.84 -5.74
C ARG A 372 17.83 -2.16 -5.72
N GLY A 373 17.97 -1.02 -5.04
CA GLY A 373 19.22 -0.27 -4.92
C GLY A 373 19.40 0.86 -5.93
N MET A 374 18.35 1.19 -6.69
CA MET A 374 18.39 2.32 -7.64
C MET A 374 18.22 3.64 -6.89
N GLY A 375 18.96 4.66 -7.31
CA GLY A 375 18.96 6.00 -6.75
C GLY A 375 18.27 7.02 -7.67
N GLU A 376 18.50 8.32 -7.38
CA GLU A 376 17.90 9.43 -8.13
C GLU A 376 18.33 9.45 -9.61
N ALA A 377 19.61 9.08 -9.91
CA ALA A 377 20.11 9.06 -11.28
C ALA A 377 19.38 8.02 -12.14
N GLU A 378 19.23 6.79 -11.62
CA GLU A 378 18.48 5.72 -12.27
C GLU A 378 16.98 6.08 -12.37
N SER A 379 16.43 6.70 -11.35
CA SER A 379 15.03 7.14 -11.33
C SER A 379 14.75 8.20 -12.40
N ARG A 380 15.62 9.18 -12.58
CA ARG A 380 15.55 10.15 -13.70
C ARG A 380 15.63 9.45 -15.04
N LYS A 381 16.59 8.54 -15.20
CA LYS A 381 16.73 7.76 -16.44
C LYS A 381 15.50 6.95 -16.77
N ILE A 382 14.88 6.30 -15.77
CA ILE A 382 13.64 5.54 -15.94
C ILE A 382 12.52 6.48 -16.43
N ALA A 383 12.33 7.63 -15.79
CA ALA A 383 11.30 8.59 -16.20
C ALA A 383 11.54 9.15 -17.62
N GLU A 384 12.80 9.41 -18.01
CA GLU A 384 13.16 9.79 -19.37
C GLU A 384 12.82 8.70 -20.40
N LEU A 385 13.06 7.43 -20.06
CA LEU A 385 12.69 6.30 -20.92
C LEU A 385 11.16 6.14 -21.03
N MET A 386 10.41 6.40 -19.94
CA MET A 386 8.96 6.42 -19.97
C MET A 386 8.42 7.52 -20.90
N VAL A 387 8.92 8.74 -20.78
CA VAL A 387 8.56 9.86 -21.67
C VAL A 387 8.84 9.49 -23.13
N GLN A 388 10.04 9.01 -23.44
CA GLN A 388 10.41 8.61 -24.80
C GLN A 388 9.51 7.50 -25.36
N ALA A 389 9.17 6.49 -24.53
CA ALA A 389 8.29 5.41 -24.95
C ALA A 389 6.88 5.92 -25.27
N LEU A 390 6.32 6.79 -24.44
CA LEU A 390 4.98 7.34 -24.64
C LEU A 390 4.90 8.26 -25.86
N GLU A 391 5.92 9.12 -26.09
CA GLU A 391 5.99 9.98 -27.27
C GLU A 391 6.22 9.23 -28.60
N ASN A 392 6.77 8.03 -28.52
CA ASN A 392 7.10 7.23 -29.69
C ASN A 392 6.39 5.86 -29.67
N HIS A 393 5.21 5.81 -29.09
CA HIS A 393 4.44 4.59 -28.88
C HIS A 393 4.06 3.85 -30.18
N ASP A 394 4.12 4.52 -31.32
CA ASP A 394 3.88 3.99 -32.66
C ASP A 394 5.18 3.60 -33.44
N LYS A 395 6.37 3.68 -32.77
CA LYS A 395 7.67 3.39 -33.37
C LYS A 395 8.35 2.15 -32.75
N PRO A 396 8.16 0.96 -33.31
CA PRO A 396 8.69 -0.28 -32.74
C PRO A 396 10.21 -0.29 -32.52
N GLU A 397 10.98 0.35 -33.40
CA GLU A 397 12.43 0.46 -33.28
C GLU A 397 12.88 1.28 -32.07
N VAL A 398 12.10 2.31 -31.71
CA VAL A 398 12.37 3.11 -30.51
C VAL A 398 12.02 2.31 -29.26
N LEU A 399 10.88 1.63 -29.24
CA LEU A 399 10.46 0.78 -28.12
C LEU A 399 11.45 -0.38 -27.88
N GLU A 400 11.97 -1.01 -28.93
CA GLU A 400 12.98 -2.06 -28.80
C GLU A 400 14.29 -1.53 -28.21
N ARG A 401 14.77 -0.35 -28.65
CA ARG A 401 15.92 0.31 -28.03
C ARG A 401 15.70 0.58 -26.55
N ILE A 402 14.54 1.13 -26.19
CA ILE A 402 14.19 1.42 -24.78
C ILE A 402 14.17 0.12 -23.96
N ARG A 403 13.60 -0.96 -24.47
CA ARG A 403 13.61 -2.29 -23.82
C ARG A 403 15.05 -2.75 -23.54
N GLY A 404 15.98 -2.53 -24.48
CA GLY A 404 17.40 -2.81 -24.28
C GLY A 404 18.04 -1.97 -23.17
N GLU A 405 17.66 -0.68 -23.05
CA GLU A 405 18.14 0.20 -21.98
C GLU A 405 17.56 -0.20 -20.61
N VAL A 406 16.28 -0.59 -20.55
CA VAL A 406 15.64 -1.14 -19.34
C VAL A 406 16.34 -2.43 -18.91
N LYS A 407 16.64 -3.33 -19.86
CA LYS A 407 17.39 -4.57 -19.57
C LYS A 407 18.76 -4.27 -18.98
N ALA A 408 19.48 -3.30 -19.51
CA ALA A 408 20.79 -2.90 -18.98
C ALA A 408 20.69 -2.36 -17.54
N LEU A 409 19.65 -1.59 -17.21
CA LEU A 409 19.38 -1.13 -15.84
C LEU A 409 19.07 -2.31 -14.91
N THR A 410 18.19 -3.22 -15.32
CA THR A 410 17.81 -4.36 -14.49
C THR A 410 18.95 -5.35 -14.25
N ASP A 411 19.88 -5.49 -15.20
CA ASP A 411 21.09 -6.31 -15.05
C ASP A 411 22.10 -5.68 -14.08
N ALA A 412 22.19 -4.34 -14.06
CA ALA A 412 23.07 -3.63 -13.14
C ALA A 412 22.58 -3.67 -11.67
N PHE A 413 21.29 -3.88 -11.46
CA PHE A 413 20.64 -3.91 -10.15
C PHE A 413 19.82 -5.21 -9.97
N PRO A 414 20.46 -6.36 -9.72
CA PRO A 414 19.76 -7.64 -9.54
C PRO A 414 18.93 -7.65 -8.25
N LEU A 415 17.79 -8.38 -8.26
CA LEU A 415 16.86 -8.45 -7.11
C LEU A 415 17.43 -9.27 -5.95
N TYR A 416 18.03 -10.45 -6.21
CA TYR A 416 18.47 -11.41 -5.19
C TYR A 416 19.85 -12.02 -5.48
#